data_139b6602613437836c5b96c2df8f051b
#
_entry.id   139b6602613437836c5b96c2df8f051b
#
_cell.length_a   1.000
_cell.length_b   1.000
_cell.length_c   1.000
_cell.angle_alpha   90.00
_cell.angle_beta   90.00
_cell.angle_gamma   90.00
#
_symmetry.space_group_name_H-M   'P 1'
#
loop_
_entity.id
_entity.type
_entity.pdbx_description
1 polymer ?
#
loop_
_entity_poly.entity_id
_entity_poly.type
_entity_poly.pdbx_seq_one_letter_code
_entity_poly.pdbx_strand_id
1 'polypeptide(L)'
;MCVLCVCWAAAAAMAAGPVPVEEMNPSYVYVGPVGDGGWTYMQDAGRVKVDADFPGLKSTIVESVPEGPAVVPVLEKLIRQNKSKLIFACTFGYMDFVLDVAQKYPDVTFMHVSGYKRADNVGTMFGRMYQPRYLSGLVAGSMSKSGNIGYVAAHPIPEVIRMINAFALGVRKVNPAATVKVVWLFSWLDPGKEKEAAKALIDSGCDVLAMHADTGAVAQACEEAKVYVVGYNNDMSQYAPTMHLTAPIWNWEKLFAPVVQQVADGTWKSEAVWAGMKEGAVDLAPFGSAVPEEVRKRVEDDRAKIVSGEWDVFTGPIKDQKGEVRVKEGTTMSDPDIWSMNWFVEGISGEIPQ
;
A
#
# COMPACT_ATOMS: atom_id res chain seq x y z
N MET A 1 48.16 39.94 3.78
CA MET A 1 47.28 38.79 4.03
C MET A 1 45.98 39.01 3.27
N CYS A 2 45.85 38.36 2.07
CA CYS A 2 44.61 38.38 1.29
C CYS A 2 43.78 37.17 1.70
N VAL A 3 42.59 37.40 2.24
CA VAL A 3 41.61 36.36 2.57
C VAL A 3 40.83 36.10 1.26
N LEU A 4 41.06 34.95 0.64
CA LEU A 4 40.19 34.46 -0.43
C LEU A 4 38.89 33.96 0.16
N CYS A 5 37.79 34.70 -0.03
CA CYS A 5 36.45 34.21 0.19
C CYS A 5 36.11 33.26 -0.99
N VAL A 6 36.10 31.95 -0.70
CA VAL A 6 35.51 30.95 -1.58
C VAL A 6 34.02 30.97 -1.40
N CYS A 7 33.26 31.59 -2.29
CA CYS A 7 31.83 31.49 -2.37
C CYS A 7 31.47 30.09 -2.90
N TRP A 8 31.01 29.21 -2.06
CA TRP A 8 30.30 28.00 -2.47
C TRP A 8 28.91 28.42 -2.99
N ALA A 9 28.76 28.47 -4.29
CA ALA A 9 27.45 28.51 -4.89
C ALA A 9 26.82 27.13 -4.71
N ALA A 10 25.82 27.02 -3.86
CA ALA A 10 24.93 25.88 -3.83
C ALA A 10 24.21 25.85 -5.19
N ALA A 11 24.53 24.91 -6.05
CA ALA A 11 23.76 24.64 -7.23
C ALA A 11 22.38 24.18 -6.74
N ALA A 12 21.37 25.02 -6.87
CA ALA A 12 19.99 24.60 -6.74
C ALA A 12 19.78 23.53 -7.83
N ALA A 13 19.40 22.32 -7.43
CA ALA A 13 18.96 21.28 -8.36
C ALA A 13 17.81 21.88 -9.18
N MET A 14 18.05 22.16 -10.44
CA MET A 14 17.01 22.62 -11.35
C MET A 14 16.11 21.44 -11.62
N ALA A 15 14.82 21.58 -11.32
CA ALA A 15 13.81 20.64 -11.79
C ALA A 15 14.03 20.41 -13.29
N ALA A 16 13.93 19.17 -13.75
CA ALA A 16 13.92 18.88 -15.17
C ALA A 16 12.86 19.76 -15.84
N GLY A 17 13.19 20.41 -16.97
CA GLY A 17 12.22 21.25 -17.68
C GLY A 17 10.98 20.45 -18.11
N PRO A 18 9.94 21.13 -18.61
CA PRO A 18 8.70 20.45 -19.03
C PRO A 18 9.02 19.38 -20.09
N VAL A 19 8.39 18.22 -19.94
CA VAL A 19 8.50 17.09 -20.87
C VAL A 19 7.14 16.91 -21.56
N PRO A 20 7.03 17.17 -22.89
CA PRO A 20 5.79 16.95 -23.61
C PRO A 20 5.24 15.54 -23.40
N VAL A 21 3.93 15.40 -23.27
CA VAL A 21 3.26 14.11 -22.98
C VAL A 21 3.70 13.03 -24.00
N GLU A 22 3.79 13.40 -25.28
CA GLU A 22 4.16 12.50 -26.38
C GLU A 22 5.64 12.04 -26.33
N GLU A 23 6.49 12.76 -25.59
CA GLU A 23 7.92 12.49 -25.44
C GLU A 23 8.27 11.86 -24.08
N MET A 24 7.32 11.80 -23.16
CA MET A 24 7.55 11.34 -21.78
C MET A 24 7.87 9.86 -21.70
N ASN A 25 7.17 9.02 -22.47
CA ASN A 25 7.31 7.55 -22.50
C ASN A 25 7.38 6.95 -21.07
N PRO A 26 6.36 7.13 -20.22
CA PRO A 26 6.44 6.64 -18.86
C PRO A 26 6.62 5.12 -18.86
N SER A 27 7.42 4.63 -17.92
CA SER A 27 7.64 3.19 -17.77
C SER A 27 7.27 2.74 -16.36
N TYR A 28 6.59 1.60 -16.29
CA TYR A 28 6.17 0.98 -15.03
C TYR A 28 6.86 -0.37 -14.90
N VAL A 29 7.59 -0.55 -13.80
CA VAL A 29 8.33 -1.78 -13.52
C VAL A 29 7.65 -2.52 -12.38
N TYR A 30 7.01 -3.63 -12.69
CA TYR A 30 6.19 -4.41 -11.78
C TYR A 30 6.92 -5.63 -11.23
N VAL A 31 6.69 -5.93 -9.94
CA VAL A 31 7.26 -7.11 -9.28
C VAL A 31 6.54 -8.41 -9.67
N GLY A 32 5.25 -8.34 -9.97
CA GLY A 32 4.41 -9.47 -10.37
C GLY A 32 3.83 -9.31 -11.78
N PRO A 33 3.06 -10.28 -12.25
CA PRO A 33 2.30 -10.19 -13.50
C PRO A 33 1.05 -9.30 -13.31
N VAL A 34 0.60 -8.61 -14.36
CA VAL A 34 -0.65 -7.82 -14.34
C VAL A 34 -1.90 -8.67 -14.10
N GLY A 35 -1.79 -9.99 -14.22
CA GLY A 35 -2.86 -10.94 -13.93
C GLY A 35 -2.88 -11.48 -12.50
N ASP A 36 -2.10 -10.92 -11.55
CA ASP A 36 -2.07 -11.38 -10.15
C ASP A 36 -3.41 -11.22 -9.41
N GLY A 37 -4.25 -10.30 -9.89
CA GLY A 37 -5.54 -9.99 -9.28
C GLY A 37 -5.44 -9.08 -8.06
N GLY A 38 -4.23 -8.62 -7.71
CA GLY A 38 -3.92 -7.83 -6.52
C GLY A 38 -3.07 -6.60 -6.79
N TRP A 39 -1.86 -6.59 -6.27
CA TRP A 39 -0.96 -5.42 -6.28
C TRP A 39 -0.62 -4.93 -7.68
N THR A 40 -0.07 -5.80 -8.53
CA THR A 40 0.33 -5.41 -9.89
C THR A 40 -0.88 -5.11 -10.76
N TYR A 41 -1.94 -5.93 -10.65
CA TYR A 41 -3.21 -5.71 -11.35
C TYR A 41 -3.76 -4.31 -11.10
N MET A 42 -3.82 -3.87 -9.84
CA MET A 42 -4.38 -2.56 -9.51
C MET A 42 -3.49 -1.40 -9.95
N GLN A 43 -2.17 -1.55 -9.90
CA GLN A 43 -1.26 -0.54 -10.44
C GLN A 43 -1.40 -0.40 -11.96
N ASP A 44 -1.50 -1.52 -12.68
CA ASP A 44 -1.72 -1.48 -14.12
C ASP A 44 -3.10 -0.90 -14.49
N ALA A 45 -4.14 -1.22 -13.72
CA ALA A 45 -5.45 -0.61 -13.90
C ALA A 45 -5.40 0.92 -13.73
N GLY A 46 -4.62 1.42 -12.74
CA GLY A 46 -4.36 2.85 -12.57
C GLY A 46 -3.59 3.46 -13.74
N ARG A 47 -2.54 2.77 -14.23
CA ARG A 47 -1.80 3.19 -15.43
C ARG A 47 -2.71 3.29 -16.67
N VAL A 48 -3.58 2.31 -16.90
CA VAL A 48 -4.51 2.32 -18.05
C VAL A 48 -5.43 3.54 -18.00
N LYS A 49 -5.93 3.92 -16.81
CA LYS A 49 -6.72 5.14 -16.65
C LYS A 49 -5.89 6.39 -16.96
N VAL A 50 -4.64 6.45 -16.47
CA VAL A 50 -3.74 7.57 -16.77
C VAL A 50 -3.46 7.68 -18.27
N ASP A 51 -3.19 6.57 -18.96
CA ASP A 51 -2.99 6.58 -20.41
C ASP A 51 -4.23 7.10 -21.16
N ALA A 52 -5.42 6.83 -20.64
CA ALA A 52 -6.66 7.35 -21.23
C ALA A 52 -6.89 8.86 -20.96
N ASP A 53 -6.47 9.34 -19.78
CA ASP A 53 -6.64 10.73 -19.36
C ASP A 53 -5.60 11.68 -20.00
N PHE A 54 -4.47 11.16 -20.52
CA PHE A 54 -3.42 11.93 -21.18
C PHE A 54 -3.24 11.50 -22.65
N PRO A 55 -4.03 12.08 -23.58
CA PRO A 55 -3.94 11.73 -25.00
C PRO A 55 -2.53 11.93 -25.55
N GLY A 56 -2.00 10.91 -26.20
CA GLY A 56 -0.63 10.88 -26.74
C GLY A 56 0.41 10.25 -25.79
N LEU A 57 0.08 10.02 -24.52
CA LEU A 57 0.96 9.28 -23.62
C LEU A 57 1.13 7.84 -24.09
N LYS A 58 2.36 7.32 -24.04
CA LYS A 58 2.71 5.95 -24.44
C LYS A 58 3.47 5.27 -23.33
N SER A 59 2.75 4.64 -22.43
CA SER A 59 3.34 3.89 -21.32
C SER A 59 3.93 2.55 -21.77
N THR A 60 5.06 2.18 -21.15
CA THR A 60 5.66 0.86 -21.26
C THR A 60 5.58 0.13 -19.93
N ILE A 61 5.27 -1.15 -19.94
CA ILE A 61 5.29 -1.99 -18.72
C ILE A 61 6.38 -3.06 -18.84
N VAL A 62 6.98 -3.41 -17.71
CA VAL A 62 7.82 -4.61 -17.57
C VAL A 62 7.36 -5.35 -16.33
N GLU A 63 6.86 -6.57 -16.54
CA GLU A 63 6.26 -7.40 -15.50
C GLU A 63 7.26 -8.40 -14.92
N SER A 64 6.93 -8.89 -13.73
CA SER A 64 7.63 -10.00 -13.08
C SER A 64 9.15 -9.76 -12.94
N VAL A 65 9.53 -8.52 -12.65
CA VAL A 65 10.92 -8.18 -12.33
C VAL A 65 11.16 -8.47 -10.85
N PRO A 66 12.06 -9.40 -10.49
CA PRO A 66 12.33 -9.70 -9.10
C PRO A 66 12.89 -8.49 -8.35
N GLU A 67 12.55 -8.38 -7.06
CA GLU A 67 13.18 -7.41 -6.18
C GLU A 67 14.69 -7.63 -6.09
N GLY A 68 15.44 -6.56 -5.88
CA GLY A 68 16.88 -6.61 -5.81
C GLY A 68 17.58 -6.14 -7.10
N PRO A 69 18.84 -6.58 -7.36
CA PRO A 69 19.67 -6.04 -8.43
C PRO A 69 19.17 -6.33 -9.84
N ALA A 70 18.25 -7.27 -10.01
CA ALA A 70 17.66 -7.60 -11.31
C ALA A 70 16.92 -6.42 -11.96
N VAL A 71 16.46 -5.45 -11.19
CA VAL A 71 15.78 -4.25 -11.69
C VAL A 71 16.72 -3.30 -12.43
N VAL A 72 18.02 -3.25 -12.08
CA VAL A 72 19.00 -2.31 -12.66
C VAL A 72 19.07 -2.37 -14.18
N PRO A 73 19.35 -3.52 -14.81
CA PRO A 73 19.41 -3.61 -16.28
C PRO A 73 18.06 -3.29 -16.94
N VAL A 74 16.92 -3.53 -16.26
CA VAL A 74 15.60 -3.18 -16.77
C VAL A 74 15.43 -1.66 -16.82
N LEU A 75 15.74 -0.94 -15.74
CA LEU A 75 15.69 0.52 -15.68
C LEU A 75 16.60 1.16 -16.73
N GLU A 76 17.84 0.70 -16.85
CA GLU A 76 18.78 1.22 -17.84
C GLU A 76 18.31 0.96 -19.30
N LYS A 77 17.68 -0.20 -19.56
CA LYS A 77 17.09 -0.50 -20.87
C LYS A 77 15.94 0.45 -21.20
N LEU A 78 15.03 0.69 -20.24
CA LEU A 78 13.91 1.61 -20.43
C LEU A 78 14.39 3.04 -20.74
N ILE A 79 15.43 3.51 -20.07
CA ILE A 79 16.01 4.83 -20.31
C ILE A 79 16.67 4.91 -21.69
N ARG A 80 17.52 3.93 -22.02
CA ARG A 80 18.35 3.99 -23.24
C ARG A 80 17.58 3.64 -24.50
N GLN A 81 16.71 2.63 -24.45
CA GLN A 81 15.99 2.11 -25.62
C GLN A 81 14.62 2.73 -25.78
N ASN A 82 13.81 2.77 -24.70
CA ASN A 82 12.46 3.32 -24.74
C ASN A 82 12.44 4.85 -24.59
N LYS A 83 13.60 5.48 -24.25
CA LYS A 83 13.69 6.92 -24.02
C LYS A 83 12.79 7.43 -22.92
N SER A 84 12.54 6.59 -21.91
CA SER A 84 11.68 6.94 -20.77
C SER A 84 12.22 8.14 -20.01
N LYS A 85 11.37 9.14 -19.78
CA LYS A 85 11.66 10.35 -19.01
C LYS A 85 11.05 10.30 -17.61
N LEU A 86 10.10 9.37 -17.41
CA LEU A 86 9.44 9.10 -16.13
C LEU A 86 9.39 7.59 -15.90
N ILE A 87 9.84 7.13 -14.74
CA ILE A 87 9.82 5.71 -14.38
C ILE A 87 9.14 5.53 -13.02
N PHE A 88 8.11 4.69 -12.97
CA PHE A 88 7.50 4.20 -11.77
C PHE A 88 8.09 2.84 -11.42
N ALA A 89 8.82 2.77 -10.30
CA ALA A 89 9.39 1.54 -9.77
C ALA A 89 8.46 0.99 -8.67
N CYS A 90 7.75 -0.07 -8.97
CA CYS A 90 6.46 -0.41 -8.38
C CYS A 90 6.52 -1.45 -7.25
N THR A 91 7.59 -1.52 -6.47
CA THR A 91 7.70 -2.34 -5.27
C THR A 91 8.79 -1.86 -4.32
N PHE A 92 8.70 -2.24 -3.04
CA PHE A 92 9.59 -1.81 -1.96
C PHE A 92 11.06 -2.17 -2.20
N GLY A 93 11.33 -3.39 -2.64
CA GLY A 93 12.69 -3.92 -2.78
C GLY A 93 13.52 -3.33 -3.93
N TYR A 94 12.97 -2.38 -4.71
CA TYR A 94 13.75 -1.66 -5.73
C TYR A 94 14.48 -0.42 -5.21
N MET A 95 14.24 -0.01 -3.96
CA MET A 95 14.58 1.31 -3.42
C MET A 95 16.04 1.73 -3.65
N ASP A 96 17.00 0.95 -3.18
CA ASP A 96 18.42 1.32 -3.29
C ASP A 96 18.92 1.25 -4.74
N PHE A 97 18.43 0.32 -5.51
CA PHE A 97 18.79 0.14 -6.93
C PHE A 97 18.25 1.26 -7.81
N VAL A 98 17.06 1.80 -7.49
CA VAL A 98 16.50 2.99 -8.16
C VAL A 98 17.39 4.21 -7.91
N LEU A 99 17.82 4.42 -6.67
CA LEU A 99 18.73 5.52 -6.32
C LEU A 99 20.06 5.43 -7.06
N ASP A 100 20.65 4.22 -7.13
CA ASP A 100 21.91 3.98 -7.84
C ASP A 100 21.80 4.26 -9.34
N VAL A 101 20.66 3.91 -9.96
CA VAL A 101 20.42 4.21 -11.38
C VAL A 101 20.12 5.70 -11.55
N ALA A 102 19.32 6.30 -10.72
CA ALA A 102 18.92 7.70 -10.79
C ALA A 102 20.14 8.66 -10.78
N GLN A 103 21.18 8.35 -10.00
CA GLN A 103 22.43 9.12 -10.00
C GLN A 103 23.12 9.18 -11.37
N LYS A 104 22.97 8.13 -12.20
CA LYS A 104 23.56 8.05 -13.53
C LYS A 104 22.72 8.75 -14.61
N TYR A 105 21.45 9.02 -14.30
CA TYR A 105 20.47 9.58 -15.25
C TYR A 105 19.70 10.75 -14.62
N PRO A 106 20.37 11.89 -14.35
CA PRO A 106 19.77 13.03 -13.65
C PRO A 106 18.60 13.68 -14.41
N ASP A 107 18.50 13.47 -15.72
CA ASP A 107 17.43 14.00 -16.58
C ASP A 107 16.19 13.09 -16.62
N VAL A 108 16.15 12.00 -15.86
CA VAL A 108 15.03 11.08 -15.76
C VAL A 108 14.40 11.20 -14.39
N THR A 109 13.08 11.35 -14.34
CA THR A 109 12.30 11.36 -13.10
C THR A 109 11.96 9.94 -12.68
N PHE A 110 12.20 9.62 -11.43
CA PHE A 110 11.83 8.33 -10.84
C PHE A 110 10.83 8.53 -9.73
N MET A 111 9.77 7.72 -9.73
CA MET A 111 8.85 7.58 -8.61
C MET A 111 8.94 6.17 -8.04
N HIS A 112 9.43 6.07 -6.82
CA HIS A 112 9.52 4.78 -6.14
C HIS A 112 8.26 4.55 -5.30
N VAL A 113 7.49 3.53 -5.66
CA VAL A 113 6.28 3.11 -4.94
C VAL A 113 6.67 2.37 -3.67
N SER A 114 6.06 2.73 -2.54
CA SER A 114 6.31 2.20 -1.19
C SER A 114 7.71 2.49 -0.59
N GLY A 115 8.56 3.26 -1.27
CA GLY A 115 9.87 3.67 -0.76
C GLY A 115 9.82 4.85 0.20
N TYR A 116 10.95 5.08 0.89
CA TYR A 116 11.13 6.23 1.79
C TYR A 116 12.43 7.01 1.55
N LYS A 117 13.35 6.49 0.74
CA LYS A 117 14.58 7.20 0.34
C LYS A 117 14.34 8.01 -0.93
N ARG A 118 14.86 9.21 -0.98
CA ARG A 118 14.72 10.15 -2.09
C ARG A 118 16.07 10.70 -2.56
N ALA A 119 16.09 11.21 -3.80
CA ALA A 119 17.18 12.02 -4.36
C ALA A 119 16.57 13.16 -5.18
N ASP A 120 17.38 14.03 -5.79
CA ASP A 120 16.89 15.20 -6.53
C ASP A 120 15.90 14.83 -7.64
N ASN A 121 16.12 13.70 -8.32
CA ASN A 121 15.26 13.14 -9.37
C ASN A 121 14.51 11.87 -8.95
N VAL A 122 14.45 11.54 -7.64
CA VAL A 122 13.70 10.40 -7.09
C VAL A 122 12.72 10.88 -6.07
N GLY A 123 11.42 10.77 -6.36
CA GLY A 123 10.34 10.91 -5.39
C GLY A 123 9.84 9.56 -4.90
N THR A 124 9.07 9.56 -3.83
CA THR A 124 8.39 8.36 -3.33
C THR A 124 6.88 8.58 -3.28
N MET A 125 6.11 7.52 -3.44
CA MET A 125 4.66 7.58 -3.33
C MET A 125 4.08 6.34 -2.67
N PHE A 126 3.06 6.54 -1.86
CA PHE A 126 2.28 5.47 -1.26
C PHE A 126 0.89 5.96 -0.81
N GLY A 127 -0.01 5.02 -0.48
CA GLY A 127 -1.31 5.34 0.10
C GLY A 127 -1.32 5.15 1.63
N ARG A 128 -2.15 5.94 2.33
CA ARG A 128 -2.50 5.72 3.75
C ARG A 128 -3.48 4.55 3.87
N MET A 129 -3.10 3.41 3.33
CA MET A 129 -3.92 2.20 3.25
C MET A 129 -4.36 1.68 4.64
N TYR A 130 -3.66 2.08 5.70
CA TYR A 130 -4.07 1.79 7.07
C TYR A 130 -5.46 2.38 7.42
N GLN A 131 -5.89 3.45 6.73
CA GLN A 131 -7.20 4.07 6.92
C GLN A 131 -8.35 3.12 6.52
N PRO A 132 -8.46 2.67 5.25
CA PRO A 132 -9.49 1.69 4.90
C PRO A 132 -9.24 0.32 5.56
N ARG A 133 -8.00 0.00 5.94
CA ARG A 133 -7.71 -1.24 6.68
C ARG A 133 -8.36 -1.24 8.08
N TYR A 134 -8.33 -0.12 8.79
CA TYR A 134 -9.07 0.05 10.04
C TYR A 134 -10.58 -0.13 9.83
N LEU A 135 -11.14 0.51 8.80
CA LEU A 135 -12.56 0.39 8.49
C LEU A 135 -12.97 -1.06 8.17
N SER A 136 -12.14 -1.79 7.44
CA SER A 136 -12.35 -3.22 7.19
C SER A 136 -12.26 -4.06 8.47
N GLY A 137 -11.47 -3.62 9.45
CA GLY A 137 -11.41 -4.20 10.79
C GLY A 137 -12.72 -4.03 11.56
N LEU A 138 -13.40 -2.87 11.45
CA LEU A 138 -14.74 -2.69 12.03
C LEU A 138 -15.73 -3.71 11.47
N VAL A 139 -15.69 -3.95 10.15
CA VAL A 139 -16.53 -4.97 9.51
C VAL A 139 -16.19 -6.35 10.06
N ALA A 140 -14.92 -6.75 10.03
CA ALA A 140 -14.48 -8.06 10.50
C ALA A 140 -14.88 -8.33 11.98
N GLY A 141 -14.63 -7.38 12.86
CA GLY A 141 -14.94 -7.47 14.27
C GLY A 141 -16.46 -7.55 14.55
N SER A 142 -17.27 -6.87 13.72
CA SER A 142 -18.74 -6.92 13.81
C SER A 142 -19.31 -8.24 13.28
N MET A 143 -18.64 -8.87 12.30
CA MET A 143 -19.11 -10.11 11.66
C MET A 143 -18.62 -11.38 12.35
N SER A 144 -17.52 -11.31 13.09
CA SER A 144 -16.99 -12.46 13.84
C SER A 144 -17.87 -12.82 15.01
N LYS A 145 -18.24 -14.11 15.10
CA LYS A 145 -18.99 -14.70 16.22
C LYS A 145 -18.07 -15.33 17.26
N SER A 146 -16.93 -15.87 16.80
CA SER A 146 -15.96 -16.53 17.69
C SER A 146 -15.06 -15.52 18.42
N GLY A 147 -14.89 -14.32 17.85
CA GLY A 147 -13.87 -13.36 18.27
C GLY A 147 -12.45 -13.77 17.84
N ASN A 148 -12.29 -14.88 17.13
CA ASN A 148 -11.01 -15.34 16.59
C ASN A 148 -10.92 -14.94 15.10
N ILE A 149 -10.07 -13.99 14.79
CA ILE A 149 -9.91 -13.45 13.44
C ILE A 149 -8.50 -13.76 12.95
N GLY A 150 -8.39 -14.27 11.72
CA GLY A 150 -7.11 -14.59 11.09
C GLY A 150 -6.60 -13.43 10.23
N TYR A 151 -5.29 -13.31 10.13
CA TYR A 151 -4.64 -12.38 9.21
C TYR A 151 -3.48 -13.07 8.49
N VAL A 152 -3.63 -13.25 7.18
CA VAL A 152 -2.55 -13.77 6.32
C VAL A 152 -1.67 -12.60 5.89
N ALA A 153 -0.42 -12.58 6.33
CA ALA A 153 0.51 -11.46 6.15
C ALA A 153 1.69 -11.84 5.25
N ALA A 154 2.12 -10.93 4.35
CA ALA A 154 3.22 -11.19 3.41
C ALA A 154 4.60 -11.16 4.11
N HIS A 155 5.17 -9.98 4.34
CA HIS A 155 6.50 -9.81 4.94
C HIS A 155 6.44 -8.99 6.22
N PRO A 156 7.30 -9.27 7.23
CA PRO A 156 7.33 -8.54 8.51
C PRO A 156 8.04 -7.19 8.39
N ILE A 157 7.55 -6.32 7.53
CA ILE A 157 8.04 -4.96 7.34
C ILE A 157 7.08 -3.91 7.93
N PRO A 158 7.54 -2.69 8.23
CA PRO A 158 6.71 -1.65 8.86
C PRO A 158 5.40 -1.37 8.13
N GLU A 159 5.39 -1.47 6.80
CA GLU A 159 4.17 -1.31 6.00
C GLU A 159 3.10 -2.35 6.38
N VAL A 160 3.44 -3.63 6.40
CA VAL A 160 2.51 -4.71 6.73
C VAL A 160 2.11 -4.66 8.20
N ILE A 161 3.07 -4.35 9.09
CA ILE A 161 2.82 -4.26 10.54
C ILE A 161 1.78 -3.17 10.85
N ARG A 162 1.91 -1.96 10.27
CA ARG A 162 0.92 -0.89 10.51
C ARG A 162 -0.47 -1.24 9.96
N MET A 163 -0.54 -2.04 8.86
CA MET A 163 -1.82 -2.52 8.34
C MET A 163 -2.49 -3.51 9.28
N ILE A 164 -1.74 -4.46 9.82
CA ILE A 164 -2.24 -5.43 10.83
C ILE A 164 -2.72 -4.67 12.07
N ASN A 165 -1.94 -3.68 12.53
CA ASN A 165 -2.31 -2.86 13.68
C ASN A 165 -3.60 -2.07 13.45
N ALA A 166 -3.73 -1.40 12.31
CA ALA A 166 -4.93 -0.66 11.95
C ALA A 166 -6.17 -1.58 11.89
N PHE A 167 -6.03 -2.75 11.29
CA PHE A 167 -7.09 -3.76 11.25
C PHE A 167 -7.49 -4.19 12.66
N ALA A 168 -6.53 -4.54 13.52
CA ALA A 168 -6.79 -4.96 14.89
C ALA A 168 -7.44 -3.86 15.73
N LEU A 169 -7.05 -2.60 15.56
CA LEU A 169 -7.71 -1.46 16.21
C LEU A 169 -9.18 -1.36 15.79
N GLY A 170 -9.49 -1.54 14.49
CA GLY A 170 -10.85 -1.57 13.99
C GLY A 170 -11.66 -2.75 14.56
N VAL A 171 -11.10 -3.96 14.55
CA VAL A 171 -11.72 -5.14 15.15
C VAL A 171 -12.06 -4.91 16.60
N ARG A 172 -11.11 -4.45 17.41
CA ARG A 172 -11.28 -4.27 18.86
C ARG A 172 -12.15 -3.07 19.23
N LYS A 173 -12.30 -2.12 18.34
CA LYS A 173 -13.26 -1.00 18.54
C LYS A 173 -14.71 -1.50 18.69
N VAL A 174 -15.07 -2.55 17.99
CA VAL A 174 -16.43 -3.12 17.99
C VAL A 174 -16.53 -4.41 18.77
N ASN A 175 -15.44 -5.15 18.93
CA ASN A 175 -15.33 -6.38 19.70
C ASN A 175 -14.05 -6.37 20.55
N PRO A 176 -14.03 -5.73 21.73
CA PRO A 176 -12.82 -5.55 22.55
C PRO A 176 -12.16 -6.86 22.99
N ALA A 177 -12.90 -7.95 23.05
CA ALA A 177 -12.39 -9.27 23.43
C ALA A 177 -11.80 -10.07 22.25
N ALA A 178 -12.01 -9.61 21.01
CA ALA A 178 -11.51 -10.31 19.83
C ALA A 178 -9.99 -10.29 19.75
N THR A 179 -9.45 -11.34 19.14
CA THR A 179 -8.02 -11.50 18.84
C THR A 179 -7.77 -11.62 17.35
N VAL A 180 -6.67 -11.06 16.88
CA VAL A 180 -6.21 -11.16 15.50
C VAL A 180 -4.96 -12.04 15.47
N LYS A 181 -5.08 -13.24 14.88
CA LYS A 181 -3.98 -14.21 14.75
C LYS A 181 -3.25 -14.03 13.42
N VAL A 182 -1.97 -13.73 13.46
CA VAL A 182 -1.15 -13.45 12.26
C VAL A 182 -0.36 -14.69 11.84
N VAL A 183 -0.40 -15.00 10.54
CA VAL A 183 0.46 -15.99 9.88
C VAL A 183 1.25 -15.31 8.76
N TRP A 184 2.58 -15.48 8.77
CA TRP A 184 3.50 -14.88 7.82
C TRP A 184 3.84 -15.82 6.67
N LEU A 185 3.73 -15.31 5.42
CA LEU A 185 4.02 -16.05 4.19
C LEU A 185 5.49 -15.96 3.77
N PHE A 186 6.17 -14.85 4.11
CA PHE A 186 7.47 -14.48 3.58
C PHE A 186 7.49 -14.44 2.04
N SER A 187 6.37 -14.02 1.47
CA SER A 187 6.15 -13.85 0.03
C SER A 187 5.06 -12.82 -0.23
N TRP A 188 5.16 -12.06 -1.30
CA TRP A 188 4.09 -11.20 -1.79
C TRP A 188 3.05 -12.01 -2.57
N LEU A 189 3.52 -12.96 -3.40
CA LEU A 189 2.71 -13.70 -4.35
C LEU A 189 3.10 -15.19 -4.31
N ASP A 190 2.29 -16.00 -3.62
CA ASP A 190 2.43 -17.45 -3.54
C ASP A 190 1.05 -18.07 -3.23
N PRO A 191 0.24 -18.36 -4.27
CA PRO A 191 -1.12 -18.89 -4.08
C PRO A 191 -1.18 -20.16 -3.23
N GLY A 192 -0.13 -21.00 -3.30
CA GLY A 192 -0.02 -22.23 -2.51
C GLY A 192 0.08 -21.93 -1.02
N LYS A 193 1.07 -21.09 -0.63
CA LYS A 193 1.26 -20.69 0.77
C LYS A 193 0.08 -19.87 1.29
N GLU A 194 -0.52 -19.01 0.47
CA GLU A 194 -1.70 -18.23 0.83
C GLU A 194 -2.88 -19.16 1.19
N LYS A 195 -3.15 -20.16 0.37
CA LYS A 195 -4.21 -21.16 0.63
C LYS A 195 -3.91 -22.01 1.87
N GLU A 196 -2.67 -22.43 2.07
CA GLU A 196 -2.25 -23.19 3.26
C GLU A 196 -2.39 -22.35 4.54
N ALA A 197 -1.94 -21.10 4.54
CA ALA A 197 -2.08 -20.20 5.67
C ALA A 197 -3.55 -19.93 6.02
N ALA A 198 -4.40 -19.72 5.00
CA ALA A 198 -5.83 -19.54 5.21
C ALA A 198 -6.44 -20.78 5.88
N LYS A 199 -6.16 -21.99 5.37
CA LYS A 199 -6.63 -23.23 5.97
C LYS A 199 -6.18 -23.40 7.43
N ALA A 200 -4.91 -23.15 7.72
CA ALA A 200 -4.38 -23.25 9.08
C ALA A 200 -5.09 -22.29 10.06
N LEU A 201 -5.42 -21.08 9.62
CA LEU A 201 -6.19 -20.12 10.41
C LEU A 201 -7.65 -20.59 10.63
N ILE A 202 -8.30 -21.10 9.59
CA ILE A 202 -9.65 -21.65 9.65
C ILE A 202 -9.69 -22.85 10.63
N ASP A 203 -8.77 -23.79 10.48
CA ASP A 203 -8.66 -24.97 11.34
C ASP A 203 -8.37 -24.60 12.81
N SER A 204 -7.75 -23.44 13.04
CA SER A 204 -7.52 -22.91 14.40
C SER A 204 -8.73 -22.17 14.99
N GLY A 205 -9.89 -22.19 14.31
CA GLY A 205 -11.15 -21.60 14.78
C GLY A 205 -11.36 -20.14 14.42
N CYS A 206 -10.62 -19.58 13.47
CA CYS A 206 -10.91 -18.26 12.92
C CYS A 206 -12.17 -18.32 12.03
N ASP A 207 -13.14 -17.43 12.26
CA ASP A 207 -14.40 -17.34 11.51
C ASP A 207 -14.47 -16.13 10.57
N VAL A 208 -13.47 -15.27 10.61
CA VAL A 208 -13.20 -14.19 9.65
C VAL A 208 -11.71 -14.15 9.36
N LEU A 209 -11.32 -14.07 8.09
CA LEU A 209 -9.93 -13.86 7.70
C LEU A 209 -9.75 -12.50 7.02
N ALA A 210 -8.58 -11.90 7.21
CA ALA A 210 -8.07 -10.80 6.39
C ALA A 210 -6.76 -11.22 5.74
N MET A 211 -6.39 -10.55 4.65
CA MET A 211 -5.18 -10.88 3.90
C MET A 211 -4.37 -9.63 3.55
N HIS A 212 -3.06 -9.82 3.42
CA HIS A 212 -2.11 -8.87 2.87
C HIS A 212 -1.16 -9.63 1.93
N ALA A 213 -1.73 -10.16 0.87
CA ALA A 213 -1.08 -10.95 -0.17
C ALA A 213 -1.73 -10.60 -1.52
N ASP A 214 -1.09 -10.98 -2.62
CA ASP A 214 -1.40 -10.42 -3.92
C ASP A 214 -2.36 -11.28 -4.77
N THR A 215 -2.76 -12.47 -4.28
CA THR A 215 -3.66 -13.34 -5.04
C THR A 215 -5.04 -13.50 -4.40
N GLY A 216 -5.99 -14.06 -5.14
CA GLY A 216 -7.32 -14.42 -4.62
C GLY A 216 -7.36 -15.72 -3.81
N ALA A 217 -6.22 -16.38 -3.53
CA ALA A 217 -6.21 -17.74 -2.97
C ALA A 217 -6.76 -17.80 -1.53
N VAL A 218 -6.51 -16.78 -0.69
CA VAL A 218 -7.11 -16.69 0.65
C VAL A 218 -8.63 -16.54 0.53
N ALA A 219 -9.12 -15.67 -0.35
CA ALA A 219 -10.54 -15.45 -0.55
C ALA A 219 -11.25 -16.74 -1.04
N GLN A 220 -10.63 -17.44 -2.00
CA GLN A 220 -11.14 -18.74 -2.48
C GLN A 220 -11.21 -19.79 -1.38
N ALA A 221 -10.17 -19.91 -0.54
CA ALA A 221 -10.16 -20.84 0.58
C ALA A 221 -11.26 -20.53 1.60
N CYS A 222 -11.52 -19.24 1.86
CA CYS A 222 -12.61 -18.80 2.72
C CYS A 222 -13.99 -19.10 2.13
N GLU A 223 -14.18 -18.90 0.82
CA GLU A 223 -15.43 -19.27 0.13
C GLU A 223 -15.70 -20.77 0.21
N GLU A 224 -14.66 -21.61 -0.04
CA GLU A 224 -14.75 -23.07 0.06
C GLU A 224 -15.15 -23.51 1.48
N ALA A 225 -14.58 -22.88 2.50
CA ALA A 225 -14.81 -23.22 3.93
C ALA A 225 -16.05 -22.54 4.56
N LYS A 226 -16.71 -21.63 3.84
CA LYS A 226 -17.83 -20.82 4.34
C LYS A 226 -17.43 -19.95 5.55
N VAL A 227 -16.23 -19.39 5.50
CA VAL A 227 -15.66 -18.44 6.45
C VAL A 227 -15.61 -17.06 5.79
N TYR A 228 -15.93 -16.00 6.53
CA TYR A 228 -15.88 -14.65 5.97
C TYR A 228 -14.45 -14.19 5.65
N VAL A 229 -14.32 -13.35 4.63
CA VAL A 229 -13.04 -12.78 4.23
C VAL A 229 -13.11 -11.28 3.99
N VAL A 230 -12.08 -10.58 4.45
CA VAL A 230 -11.72 -9.22 4.06
C VAL A 230 -10.57 -9.33 3.06
N GLY A 231 -10.84 -8.91 1.82
CA GLY A 231 -9.85 -8.91 0.73
C GLY A 231 -8.77 -7.83 0.89
N TYR A 232 -7.96 -7.68 -0.15
CA TYR A 232 -6.92 -6.65 -0.22
C TYR A 232 -6.58 -6.27 -1.67
N ASN A 233 -6.03 -5.09 -1.84
CA ASN A 233 -5.63 -4.45 -3.10
C ASN A 233 -6.81 -4.04 -3.99
N ASN A 234 -7.81 -4.91 -4.16
CA ASN A 234 -8.90 -4.79 -5.10
C ASN A 234 -10.19 -5.46 -4.56
N ASP A 235 -11.31 -5.30 -5.24
CA ASP A 235 -12.54 -6.03 -4.94
C ASP A 235 -12.34 -7.52 -5.23
N MET A 236 -12.26 -8.31 -4.16
CA MET A 236 -12.04 -9.77 -4.20
C MET A 236 -13.36 -10.56 -4.26
N SER A 237 -14.51 -9.92 -4.45
CA SER A 237 -15.83 -10.59 -4.47
C SER A 237 -15.95 -11.68 -5.54
N GLN A 238 -15.21 -11.58 -6.66
CA GLN A 238 -15.17 -12.62 -7.67
C GLN A 238 -14.57 -13.96 -7.16
N TYR A 239 -13.68 -13.90 -6.16
CA TYR A 239 -13.02 -15.07 -5.55
C TYR A 239 -13.79 -15.64 -4.36
N ALA A 240 -14.65 -14.83 -3.73
CA ALA A 240 -15.49 -15.22 -2.61
C ALA A 240 -16.87 -14.56 -2.69
N PRO A 241 -17.71 -14.94 -3.67
CA PRO A 241 -18.95 -14.23 -3.99
C PRO A 241 -19.98 -14.22 -2.84
N THR A 242 -19.89 -15.17 -1.90
CA THR A 242 -20.81 -15.22 -0.76
C THR A 242 -20.16 -14.90 0.59
N MET A 243 -18.83 -15.01 0.71
CA MET A 243 -18.10 -14.83 1.95
C MET A 243 -17.28 -13.53 2.00
N HIS A 244 -17.12 -12.82 0.88
CA HIS A 244 -16.44 -11.53 0.85
C HIS A 244 -17.24 -10.47 1.62
N LEU A 245 -16.59 -9.77 2.56
CA LEU A 245 -17.20 -8.70 3.35
C LEU A 245 -16.93 -7.32 2.74
N THR A 246 -15.70 -7.04 2.41
CA THR A 246 -15.16 -5.84 1.76
C THR A 246 -13.67 -6.03 1.54
N ALA A 247 -12.99 -5.04 0.95
CA ALA A 247 -11.53 -5.01 0.83
C ALA A 247 -11.02 -3.57 0.88
N PRO A 248 -9.91 -3.27 1.54
CA PRO A 248 -9.13 -2.06 1.24
C PRO A 248 -8.60 -2.10 -0.19
N ILE A 249 -8.85 -1.04 -0.95
CA ILE A 249 -8.53 -0.96 -2.39
C ILE A 249 -7.67 0.25 -2.73
N TRP A 250 -6.96 0.15 -3.85
CA TRP A 250 -6.13 1.20 -4.41
C TRP A 250 -6.83 1.91 -5.57
N ASN A 251 -6.64 3.22 -5.66
CA ASN A 251 -6.96 4.05 -6.81
C ASN A 251 -5.66 4.69 -7.32
N TRP A 252 -4.80 3.89 -7.97
CA TRP A 252 -3.45 4.30 -8.37
C TRP A 252 -3.42 5.47 -9.33
N GLU A 253 -4.47 5.69 -10.12
CA GLU A 253 -4.59 6.86 -10.99
C GLU A 253 -4.52 8.17 -10.20
N LYS A 254 -5.02 8.19 -8.95
CA LYS A 254 -4.94 9.37 -8.06
C LYS A 254 -3.52 9.69 -7.60
N LEU A 255 -2.63 8.72 -7.68
CA LEU A 255 -1.21 8.87 -7.36
C LEU A 255 -0.38 9.13 -8.63
N PHE A 256 -0.64 8.41 -9.72
CA PHE A 256 0.14 8.49 -10.94
C PHE A 256 -0.16 9.74 -11.78
N ALA A 257 -1.43 10.09 -12.00
CA ALA A 257 -1.83 11.20 -12.85
C ALA A 257 -1.22 12.56 -12.43
N PRO A 258 -1.19 12.94 -11.13
CA PRO A 258 -0.56 14.18 -10.70
C PRO A 258 0.93 14.25 -11.04
N VAL A 259 1.65 13.13 -10.96
CA VAL A 259 3.08 13.07 -11.31
C VAL A 259 3.29 13.26 -12.81
N VAL A 260 2.49 12.58 -13.65
CA VAL A 260 2.53 12.76 -15.10
C VAL A 260 2.29 14.23 -15.47
N GLN A 261 1.28 14.87 -14.86
CA GLN A 261 1.00 16.27 -15.08
C GLN A 261 2.15 17.19 -14.64
N GLN A 262 2.71 16.96 -13.45
CA GLN A 262 3.82 17.78 -12.93
C GLN A 262 5.08 17.65 -13.80
N VAL A 263 5.36 16.45 -14.32
CA VAL A 263 6.50 16.24 -15.26
C VAL A 263 6.20 16.90 -16.59
N ALA A 264 4.97 16.85 -17.10
CA ALA A 264 4.58 17.54 -18.32
C ALA A 264 4.73 19.07 -18.20
N ASP A 265 4.37 19.63 -17.04
CA ASP A 265 4.44 21.07 -16.78
C ASP A 265 5.85 21.54 -16.33
N GLY A 266 6.81 20.64 -16.10
CA GLY A 266 8.11 20.95 -15.53
C GLY A 266 8.07 21.46 -14.09
N THR A 267 7.01 21.14 -13.35
CA THR A 267 6.81 21.56 -11.95
C THR A 267 7.09 20.45 -10.95
N TRP A 268 7.41 19.25 -11.43
CA TRP A 268 7.71 18.13 -10.56
C TRP A 268 8.89 18.40 -9.62
N LYS A 269 8.74 17.95 -8.39
CA LYS A 269 9.79 18.01 -7.37
C LYS A 269 9.85 16.68 -6.63
N SER A 270 11.04 16.35 -6.14
CA SER A 270 11.22 15.17 -5.30
C SER A 270 10.49 15.36 -3.97
N GLU A 271 9.38 14.68 -3.83
CA GLU A 271 8.53 14.70 -2.64
C GLU A 271 8.21 13.27 -2.18
N ALA A 272 7.82 13.13 -0.92
CA ALA A 272 7.25 11.91 -0.37
C ALA A 272 5.72 12.07 -0.38
N VAL A 273 5.06 11.52 -1.40
CA VAL A 273 3.60 11.55 -1.52
C VAL A 273 3.01 10.41 -0.68
N TRP A 274 2.19 10.75 0.31
CA TRP A 274 1.47 9.77 1.12
C TRP A 274 0.00 10.18 1.24
N ALA A 275 -0.78 9.82 0.22
CA ALA A 275 -2.17 10.20 0.05
C ALA A 275 -3.12 9.19 0.71
N GLY A 276 -4.23 9.66 1.25
CA GLY A 276 -5.20 8.85 1.97
C GLY A 276 -6.56 8.75 1.28
N MET A 277 -7.57 8.44 2.09
CA MET A 277 -8.97 8.41 1.66
C MET A 277 -9.47 9.79 1.28
N LYS A 278 -8.96 10.85 1.92
CA LYS A 278 -9.29 12.25 1.60
C LYS A 278 -8.95 12.60 0.15
N GLU A 279 -7.79 12.17 -0.32
CA GLU A 279 -7.32 12.36 -1.69
C GLU A 279 -7.90 11.32 -2.67
N GLY A 280 -8.62 10.32 -2.16
CA GLY A 280 -9.20 9.22 -2.93
C GLY A 280 -8.18 8.21 -3.43
N ALA A 281 -6.94 8.21 -2.90
CA ALA A 281 -5.88 7.28 -3.31
C ALA A 281 -6.13 5.85 -2.82
N VAL A 282 -6.86 5.71 -1.74
CA VAL A 282 -7.28 4.44 -1.13
C VAL A 282 -8.73 4.51 -0.68
N ASP A 283 -9.44 3.39 -0.71
CA ASP A 283 -10.84 3.31 -0.28
C ASP A 283 -11.21 1.87 0.14
N LEU A 284 -12.49 1.63 0.43
CA LEU A 284 -13.07 0.30 0.58
C LEU A 284 -13.80 -0.14 -0.70
N ALA A 285 -13.67 -1.41 -1.04
CA ALA A 285 -14.57 -2.08 -2.00
C ALA A 285 -16.01 -2.09 -1.46
N PRO A 286 -16.99 -2.26 -2.34
CA PRO A 286 -18.39 -2.43 -1.94
C PRO A 286 -18.55 -3.51 -0.87
N PHE A 287 -19.48 -3.30 0.06
CA PHE A 287 -19.78 -4.29 1.09
C PHE A 287 -20.46 -5.51 0.49
N GLY A 288 -20.03 -6.70 0.88
CA GLY A 288 -20.71 -7.95 0.59
C GLY A 288 -22.14 -7.96 1.13
N SER A 289 -23.00 -8.79 0.54
CA SER A 289 -24.42 -8.87 0.91
C SER A 289 -24.67 -9.32 2.35
N ALA A 290 -23.71 -10.02 2.96
CA ALA A 290 -23.79 -10.47 4.34
C ALA A 290 -23.59 -9.36 5.38
N VAL A 291 -23.03 -8.20 5.00
CA VAL A 291 -22.74 -7.10 5.92
C VAL A 291 -24.02 -6.32 6.23
N PRO A 292 -24.49 -6.33 7.51
CA PRO A 292 -25.72 -5.64 7.90
C PRO A 292 -25.62 -4.11 7.74
N GLU A 293 -26.78 -3.47 7.58
CA GLU A 293 -26.85 -2.00 7.37
C GLU A 293 -26.29 -1.21 8.56
N GLU A 294 -26.51 -1.67 9.78
CA GLU A 294 -25.97 -1.02 10.98
C GLU A 294 -24.44 -1.07 11.04
N VAL A 295 -23.81 -2.11 10.46
CA VAL A 295 -22.34 -2.22 10.33
C VAL A 295 -21.86 -1.24 9.26
N ARG A 296 -22.51 -1.21 8.10
CA ARG A 296 -22.18 -0.26 7.01
C ARG A 296 -22.24 1.18 7.51
N LYS A 297 -23.32 1.53 8.22
CA LYS A 297 -23.48 2.88 8.78
C LYS A 297 -22.34 3.24 9.73
N ARG A 298 -21.96 2.34 10.63
CA ARG A 298 -20.83 2.57 11.56
C ARG A 298 -19.52 2.81 10.82
N VAL A 299 -19.27 2.04 9.77
CA VAL A 299 -18.06 2.21 8.94
C VAL A 299 -18.07 3.57 8.24
N GLU A 300 -19.21 3.99 7.69
CA GLU A 300 -19.34 5.29 7.04
C GLU A 300 -19.21 6.47 8.02
N ASP A 301 -19.70 6.32 9.26
CA ASP A 301 -19.53 7.34 10.32
C ASP A 301 -18.03 7.54 10.67
N ASP A 302 -17.24 6.48 10.79
CA ASP A 302 -15.78 6.59 11.03
C ASP A 302 -15.01 6.99 9.76
N ARG A 303 -15.45 6.53 8.57
CA ARG A 303 -14.90 6.96 7.28
C ARG A 303 -15.01 8.49 7.11
N ALA A 304 -16.16 9.06 7.45
CA ALA A 304 -16.37 10.51 7.35
C ALA A 304 -15.37 11.30 8.20
N LYS A 305 -15.05 10.84 9.42
CA LYS A 305 -14.06 11.48 10.31
C LYS A 305 -12.63 11.38 9.76
N ILE A 306 -12.28 10.23 9.16
CA ILE A 306 -10.98 10.05 8.52
C ILE A 306 -10.83 10.97 7.30
N VAL A 307 -11.85 11.02 6.43
CA VAL A 307 -11.83 11.84 5.21
C VAL A 307 -11.83 13.33 5.52
N SER A 308 -12.55 13.76 6.56
CA SER A 308 -12.53 15.17 7.00
C SER A 308 -11.22 15.57 7.68
N GLY A 309 -10.43 14.60 8.16
CA GLY A 309 -9.24 14.83 8.98
C GLY A 309 -9.55 15.16 10.44
N GLU A 310 -10.80 14.96 10.88
CA GLU A 310 -11.20 15.13 12.28
C GLU A 310 -10.51 14.11 13.19
N TRP A 311 -10.24 12.92 12.64
CA TRP A 311 -9.62 11.82 13.39
C TRP A 311 -8.76 10.95 12.47
N ASP A 312 -7.70 10.36 13.03
CA ASP A 312 -6.85 9.37 12.36
C ASP A 312 -6.76 8.08 13.17
N VAL A 313 -6.51 6.97 12.49
CA VAL A 313 -6.52 5.61 13.03
C VAL A 313 -5.55 5.43 14.20
N PHE A 314 -4.37 6.05 14.12
CA PHE A 314 -3.34 5.95 15.16
C PHE A 314 -3.42 7.09 16.19
N THR A 315 -4.65 7.46 16.55
CA THR A 315 -4.94 8.38 17.66
C THR A 315 -5.16 7.58 18.93
N GLY A 316 -4.43 7.94 19.98
CA GLY A 316 -4.42 7.23 21.26
C GLY A 316 -5.69 7.41 22.13
N PRO A 317 -5.80 6.59 23.16
CA PRO A 317 -4.74 5.73 23.74
C PRO A 317 -4.57 4.42 22.96
N ILE A 318 -3.33 4.05 22.62
CA ILE A 318 -3.00 2.77 21.99
C ILE A 318 -1.93 2.06 22.82
N LYS A 319 -2.20 0.80 23.17
CA LYS A 319 -1.28 -0.08 23.88
C LYS A 319 -0.69 -1.12 22.93
N ASP A 320 0.53 -1.56 23.21
CA ASP A 320 1.12 -2.70 22.55
C ASP A 320 0.71 -4.05 23.19
N GLN A 321 1.19 -5.16 22.64
CA GLN A 321 0.92 -6.51 23.14
C GLN A 321 1.31 -6.74 24.61
N LYS A 322 2.22 -5.93 25.15
CA LYS A 322 2.67 -6.00 26.55
C LYS A 322 1.83 -5.13 27.48
N GLY A 323 0.86 -4.38 26.93
CA GLY A 323 0.05 -3.42 27.65
C GLY A 323 0.72 -2.06 27.89
N GLU A 324 1.89 -1.82 27.29
CA GLU A 324 2.58 -0.53 27.36
C GLU A 324 1.90 0.50 26.46
N VAL A 325 1.69 1.71 26.98
CA VAL A 325 1.07 2.80 26.21
C VAL A 325 2.07 3.34 25.20
N ARG A 326 1.83 3.06 23.92
CA ARG A 326 2.65 3.53 22.79
C ARG A 326 2.17 4.87 22.23
N VAL A 327 0.86 5.14 22.30
CA VAL A 327 0.26 6.42 21.92
C VAL A 327 -0.62 6.89 23.07
N LYS A 328 -0.34 8.07 23.59
CA LYS A 328 -1.08 8.64 24.73
C LYS A 328 -2.47 9.11 24.29
N GLU A 329 -3.39 9.14 25.23
CA GLU A 329 -4.74 9.67 24.99
C GLU A 329 -4.69 11.09 24.39
N GLY A 330 -5.51 11.33 23.36
CA GLY A 330 -5.62 12.61 22.67
C GLY A 330 -4.42 12.99 21.80
N THR A 331 -3.47 12.08 21.60
CA THR A 331 -2.34 12.30 20.66
C THR A 331 -2.46 11.40 19.44
N THR A 332 -2.02 11.89 18.28
CA THR A 332 -1.94 11.11 17.04
C THR A 332 -0.48 10.83 16.71
N MET A 333 -0.15 9.63 16.25
CA MET A 333 1.21 9.29 15.82
C MET A 333 1.63 10.17 14.65
N SER A 334 2.91 10.56 14.65
CA SER A 334 3.50 11.24 13.50
C SER A 334 3.68 10.30 12.30
N ASP A 335 3.72 10.86 11.09
CA ASP A 335 3.99 10.09 9.88
C ASP A 335 5.30 9.28 9.97
N PRO A 336 6.44 9.82 10.47
CA PRO A 336 7.65 9.03 10.67
C PRO A 336 7.47 7.83 11.62
N ASP A 337 6.70 8.00 12.70
CA ASP A 337 6.45 6.91 13.66
C ASP A 337 5.57 5.81 13.03
N ILE A 338 4.58 6.19 12.23
CA ILE A 338 3.74 5.22 11.50
C ILE A 338 4.57 4.51 10.42
N TRP A 339 5.46 5.21 9.71
CA TRP A 339 6.33 4.63 8.69
C TRP A 339 7.34 3.62 9.26
N SER A 340 7.81 3.83 10.48
CA SER A 340 8.83 2.98 11.15
C SER A 340 8.22 1.98 12.13
N MET A 341 6.90 1.77 12.12
CA MET A 341 6.19 0.92 13.07
C MET A 341 6.70 -0.54 13.04
N ASN A 342 7.20 -1.02 14.17
CA ASN A 342 7.81 -2.34 14.32
C ASN A 342 7.31 -3.10 15.56
N TRP A 343 6.11 -2.82 16.01
CA TRP A 343 5.46 -3.41 17.19
C TRP A 343 3.98 -3.68 16.88
N PHE A 344 3.38 -4.62 17.59
CA PHE A 344 1.95 -4.93 17.47
C PHE A 344 1.13 -4.28 18.58
N VAL A 345 -0.09 -3.85 18.22
CA VAL A 345 -1.08 -3.38 19.18
C VAL A 345 -1.64 -4.55 20.02
N GLU A 346 -2.19 -4.23 21.17
CA GLU A 346 -2.93 -5.16 22.03
C GLU A 346 -4.04 -5.90 21.24
N GLY A 347 -4.19 -7.21 21.51
CA GLY A 347 -5.18 -8.08 20.86
C GLY A 347 -4.70 -8.77 19.61
N ILE A 348 -3.46 -8.53 19.17
CA ILE A 348 -2.83 -9.34 18.14
C ILE A 348 -2.13 -10.54 18.79
N SER A 349 -2.35 -11.73 18.22
CA SER A 349 -1.68 -12.97 18.60
C SER A 349 -0.65 -13.35 17.54
N GLY A 350 0.59 -13.58 17.95
CA GLY A 350 1.74 -13.85 17.10
C GLY A 350 2.90 -12.90 17.39
N GLU A 351 4.02 -13.16 16.76
CA GLU A 351 5.24 -12.35 16.88
C GLU A 351 5.60 -11.72 15.53
N ILE A 352 6.35 -10.64 15.58
CA ILE A 352 7.00 -10.08 14.39
C ILE A 352 8.33 -10.81 14.24
N PRO A 353 8.53 -11.63 13.19
CA PRO A 353 9.79 -12.29 12.91
C PRO A 353 10.91 -11.27 12.74
N GLN A 354 12.12 -11.60 13.23
CA GLN A 354 13.33 -10.77 13.11
C GLN A 354 14.12 -11.11 11.86
#